data_e8aa34f2f894ce1120a4d542f6116587
#
_entry.id   e8aa34f2f894ce1120a4d542f6116587
#
_cell.length_a   1.000
_cell.length_b   1.000
_cell.length_c   1.000
_cell.angle_alpha   90.00
_cell.angle_beta   90.00
_cell.angle_gamma   90.00
#
_symmetry.space_group_name_H-M   'P 1'
#
loop_
_entity.id
_entity.type
_entity.pdbx_description
1 polymer ?
#
loop_
_entity_poly.entity_id
_entity_poly.type
_entity_poly.pdbx_seq_one_letter_code
_entity_poly.pdbx_strand_id
1 'polypeptide(L)'
;FGLTLDHQQSPAGPYILLKSNGQDVAGVDQAQPGVPVASWCPYIRVDDLEKTRARIAELGGQNLTDAFPVPDTGDMSLAMDPIGAVFGLLKPSWL
;
A
#
# COMPACT_ATOMS: atom_id res chain seq x y z
N PHE A 1 4.10 19.71 -8.73
CA PHE A 1 2.78 19.26 -8.27
C PHE A 1 2.32 19.96 -6.98
N GLY A 2 3.14 20.83 -6.39
CA GLY A 2 2.79 21.48 -5.12
C GLY A 2 2.75 20.52 -3.94
N LEU A 3 3.49 19.42 -3.99
CA LEU A 3 3.55 18.46 -2.91
C LEU A 3 4.51 18.89 -1.82
N THR A 4 4.17 18.60 -0.57
CA THR A 4 5.08 18.75 0.56
C THR A 4 5.61 17.39 0.98
N LEU A 5 6.83 17.37 1.51
CA LEU A 5 7.50 16.15 1.96
C LEU A 5 7.50 16.10 3.48
N ASP A 6 7.06 14.98 4.04
CA ASP A 6 7.10 14.71 5.47
C ASP A 6 8.03 13.53 5.72
N HIS A 7 9.23 13.80 6.23
CA HIS A 7 10.22 12.77 6.51
C HIS A 7 9.90 12.07 7.83
N GLN A 8 9.74 10.76 7.79
CA GLN A 8 9.43 9.95 8.96
C GLN A 8 10.43 8.81 9.10
N GLN A 9 10.48 8.25 10.31
CA GLN A 9 11.22 7.01 10.58
C GLN A 9 10.22 5.89 10.83
N SER A 10 10.45 4.75 10.20
CA SER A 10 9.66 3.56 10.42
C SER A 10 10.55 2.42 10.90
N PRO A 11 9.97 1.33 11.46
CA PRO A 11 10.77 0.16 11.83
C PRO A 11 11.57 -0.43 10.67
N ALA A 12 11.12 -0.21 9.43
CA ALA A 12 11.79 -0.68 8.23
C ALA A 12 12.79 0.33 7.65
N GLY A 13 12.96 1.50 8.27
CA GLY A 13 13.89 2.55 7.85
C GLY A 13 13.21 3.88 7.55
N PRO A 14 13.91 4.80 6.86
CA PRO A 14 13.35 6.10 6.53
C PRO A 14 12.19 5.98 5.53
N TYR A 15 11.20 6.84 5.70
CA TYR A 15 10.00 6.87 4.87
C TYR A 15 9.59 8.32 4.64
N ILE A 16 9.17 8.65 3.42
CA ILE A 16 8.74 9.99 3.09
C ILE A 16 7.27 9.96 2.67
N LEU A 17 6.44 10.74 3.34
CA LEU A 17 5.07 10.97 2.92
C LEU A 17 5.01 12.17 2.00
N LEU A 18 4.33 12.02 0.88
CA LEU A 18 4.02 13.10 -0.04
C LEU A 18 2.61 13.60 0.28
N LYS A 19 2.48 14.88 0.54
CA LYS A 19 1.22 15.49 0.95
C LYS A 19 0.77 16.52 -0.07
N SER A 20 -0.52 16.55 -0.32
CA SER A 20 -1.19 17.58 -1.10
C SER A 20 -2.27 18.22 -0.24
N ASN A 21 -2.18 19.52 -0.02
CA ASN A 21 -3.13 20.25 0.84
C ASN A 21 -3.29 19.61 2.23
N GLY A 22 -2.18 19.14 2.82
CA GLY A 22 -2.17 18.51 4.12
C GLY A 22 -2.65 17.07 4.17
N GLN A 23 -2.99 16.49 3.03
CA GLN A 23 -3.44 15.10 2.94
C GLN A 23 -2.36 14.21 2.35
N ASP A 24 -2.21 13.00 2.89
CA ASP A 24 -1.28 12.02 2.38
C ASP A 24 -1.79 11.47 1.05
N VAL A 25 -0.97 11.58 0.00
CA VAL A 25 -1.35 11.09 -1.34
C VAL A 25 -0.42 10.00 -1.84
N ALA A 26 0.81 9.94 -1.33
CA ALA A 26 1.77 8.91 -1.72
C ALA A 26 2.83 8.74 -0.65
N GLY A 27 3.60 7.68 -0.76
CA GLY A 27 4.76 7.44 0.08
C GLY A 27 5.96 7.05 -0.75
N VAL A 28 7.15 7.35 -0.23
CA VAL A 28 8.41 6.92 -0.82
C VAL A 28 9.14 6.09 0.22
N ASP A 29 9.44 4.86 -0.14
CA ASP A 29 10.15 3.93 0.72
C ASP A 29 11.40 3.44 0.00
N GLN A 30 12.39 3.05 0.79
CA GLN A 30 13.61 2.47 0.24
C GLN A 30 13.32 1.06 -0.27
N ALA A 31 13.84 0.72 -1.45
CA ALA A 31 13.69 -0.62 -2.01
C ALA A 31 14.26 -1.65 -1.03
N GLN A 32 13.47 -2.68 -0.73
CA GLN A 32 13.89 -3.74 0.18
C GLN A 32 14.88 -4.69 -0.50
N PRO A 33 15.77 -5.35 0.28
CA PRO A 33 16.64 -6.39 -0.28
C PRO A 33 15.81 -7.46 -1.00
N GLY A 34 16.26 -7.83 -2.20
CA GLY A 34 15.54 -8.79 -3.03
C GLY A 34 14.53 -8.19 -3.99
N VAL A 35 14.24 -6.89 -3.89
CA VAL A 35 13.43 -6.18 -4.87
C VAL A 35 14.36 -5.72 -5.99
N PRO A 36 14.21 -6.24 -7.21
CA PRO A 36 15.22 -6.02 -8.25
C PRO A 36 15.23 -4.62 -8.84
N VAL A 37 14.12 -3.91 -8.80
CA VAL A 37 13.99 -2.57 -9.36
C VAL A 37 13.05 -1.73 -8.51
N ALA A 38 13.28 -0.43 -8.54
CA ALA A 38 12.34 0.53 -7.98
C ALA A 38 11.07 0.55 -8.84
N SER A 39 9.92 0.62 -8.21
CA SER A 39 8.64 0.58 -8.92
C SER A 39 7.58 1.40 -8.20
N TRP A 40 6.55 1.73 -8.93
CA TRP A 40 5.33 2.29 -8.36
C TRP A 40 4.38 1.17 -7.96
N CYS A 41 3.78 1.31 -6.80
CA CYS A 41 2.73 0.39 -6.34
C CYS A 41 1.51 1.22 -5.93
N PRO A 42 0.44 1.21 -6.73
CA PRO A 42 -0.79 1.91 -6.34
C PRO A 42 -1.47 1.16 -5.19
N TYR A 43 -2.03 1.93 -4.26
CA TYR A 43 -2.82 1.39 -3.16
C TYR A 43 -4.27 1.84 -3.31
N ILE A 44 -5.17 0.89 -3.22
CA ILE A 44 -6.61 1.12 -3.34
C ILE A 44 -7.22 1.08 -1.94
N ARG A 45 -7.89 2.16 -1.57
CA ARG A 45 -8.59 2.23 -0.29
C ARG A 45 -9.89 1.41 -0.36
N VAL A 46 -10.09 0.56 0.62
CA VAL A 46 -11.29 -0.28 0.73
C VAL A 46 -11.89 -0.15 2.13
N ASP A 47 -13.18 -0.42 2.26
CA ASP A 47 -13.88 -0.39 3.54
C ASP A 47 -13.94 -1.77 4.21
N ASP A 48 -13.71 -2.85 3.46
CA ASP A 48 -13.70 -4.21 3.97
C ASP A 48 -12.58 -4.99 3.27
N LEU A 49 -11.46 -5.14 3.95
CA LEU A 49 -10.27 -5.75 3.37
C LEU A 49 -10.48 -7.23 3.07
N GLU A 50 -11.06 -7.99 4.00
CA GLU A 50 -11.23 -9.43 3.81
C GLU A 50 -12.21 -9.75 2.68
N LYS A 51 -13.28 -8.97 2.56
CA LYS A 51 -14.25 -9.13 1.46
C LYS A 51 -13.59 -8.84 0.11
N THR A 52 -12.78 -7.80 0.03
CA THR A 52 -12.05 -7.45 -1.19
C THR A 52 -11.03 -8.53 -1.55
N ARG A 53 -10.29 -9.05 -0.56
CA ARG A 53 -9.33 -10.13 -0.79
C ARG A 53 -10.01 -11.38 -1.34
N ALA A 54 -11.16 -11.76 -0.80
CA ALA A 54 -11.95 -12.89 -1.30
C ALA A 54 -12.40 -12.65 -2.74
N ARG A 55 -12.83 -11.43 -3.05
CA ARG A 55 -13.28 -11.07 -4.39
C ARG A 55 -12.15 -11.14 -5.42
N ILE A 56 -10.95 -10.73 -5.03
CA ILE A 56 -9.77 -10.83 -5.89
C ILE A 56 -9.52 -12.28 -6.29
N ALA A 57 -9.58 -13.21 -5.34
CA ALA A 57 -9.37 -14.63 -5.62
C ALA A 57 -10.45 -15.18 -6.56
N GLU A 58 -11.71 -14.77 -6.36
CA GLU A 58 -12.82 -15.20 -7.24
C GLU A 58 -12.64 -14.73 -8.68
N LEU A 59 -12.06 -13.54 -8.86
CA LEU A 59 -11.90 -12.94 -10.20
C LEU A 59 -10.62 -13.36 -10.91
N GLY A 60 -9.87 -14.30 -10.34
CA GLY A 60 -8.65 -14.82 -10.97
C GLY A 60 -7.38 -14.07 -10.62
N GLY A 61 -7.45 -13.11 -9.70
CA GLY A 61 -6.28 -12.46 -9.14
C GLY A 61 -5.65 -13.32 -8.05
N GLN A 62 -4.58 -12.79 -7.45
CA GLN A 62 -3.83 -13.51 -6.43
C GLN A 62 -3.54 -12.57 -5.26
N ASN A 63 -3.82 -13.04 -4.04
CA ASN A 63 -3.39 -12.34 -2.83
C ASN A 63 -1.95 -12.74 -2.54
N LEU A 64 -1.03 -11.78 -2.58
CA LEU A 64 0.40 -12.04 -2.42
C LEU A 64 0.83 -12.09 -0.96
N THR A 65 0.12 -11.40 -0.08
CA THR A 65 0.39 -11.38 1.35
C THR A 65 -0.88 -11.63 2.14
N ASP A 66 -0.75 -12.01 3.40
CA ASP A 66 -1.84 -11.90 4.35
C ASP A 66 -2.10 -10.42 4.65
N ALA A 67 -3.25 -10.12 5.22
CA ALA A 67 -3.51 -8.79 5.75
C ALA A 67 -2.58 -8.54 6.94
N PHE A 68 -1.98 -7.35 7.01
CA PHE A 68 -1.07 -6.98 8.08
C PHE A 68 -1.38 -5.58 8.59
N PRO A 69 -1.27 -5.35 9.91
CA PRO A 69 -1.52 -4.03 10.48
C PRO A 69 -0.33 -3.11 10.24
N VAL A 70 -0.63 -1.85 9.92
CA VAL A 70 0.37 -0.78 9.86
C VAL A 70 -0.02 0.27 10.89
N PRO A 71 0.81 0.51 11.90
CA PRO A 71 0.48 1.47 12.97
C PRO A 71 0.10 2.83 12.41
N ASP A 72 -0.95 3.41 12.98
CA ASP A 72 -1.48 4.74 12.63
C ASP A 72 -1.98 4.87 11.19
N THR A 73 -2.04 3.78 10.45
CA THR A 73 -2.47 3.77 9.05
C THR A 73 -3.71 2.92 8.84
N GLY A 74 -3.65 1.64 9.23
CA GLY A 74 -4.74 0.70 9.04
C GLY A 74 -4.22 -0.69 8.70
N ASP A 75 -5.05 -1.48 8.06
CA ASP A 75 -4.68 -2.82 7.61
C ASP A 75 -4.40 -2.79 6.11
N MET A 76 -3.35 -3.48 5.70
CA MET A 76 -2.87 -3.48 4.32
C MET A 76 -2.67 -4.90 3.83
N SER A 77 -2.69 -5.09 2.51
CA SER A 77 -2.24 -6.31 1.86
C SER A 77 -1.79 -6.01 0.44
N LEU A 78 -1.03 -6.92 -0.14
CA LEU A 78 -0.61 -6.84 -1.54
C LEU A 78 -1.32 -7.91 -2.34
N ALA A 79 -1.66 -7.58 -3.58
CA ALA A 79 -2.33 -8.46 -4.50
C ALA A 79 -1.75 -8.28 -5.91
N MET A 80 -2.11 -9.20 -6.78
CA MET A 80 -1.71 -9.18 -8.18
C MET A 80 -2.94 -9.48 -9.04
N ASP A 81 -3.10 -8.71 -10.11
CA ASP A 81 -4.20 -8.97 -11.04
C ASP A 81 -3.89 -10.18 -11.94
N PRO A 82 -4.87 -10.67 -12.74
CA PRO A 82 -4.66 -11.86 -13.56
C PRO A 82 -3.56 -11.74 -14.61
N ILE A 83 -3.14 -10.54 -14.95
CA ILE A 83 -2.07 -10.32 -15.93
C ILE A 83 -0.74 -9.91 -15.29
N GLY A 84 -0.63 -9.99 -13.97
CA GLY A 84 0.63 -9.84 -13.26
C GLY A 84 0.92 -8.45 -12.70
N ALA A 85 -0.01 -7.51 -12.73
CA ALA A 85 0.19 -6.20 -12.14
C ALA A 85 -0.03 -6.26 -10.63
N VAL A 86 0.94 -5.74 -9.87
CA VAL A 86 0.90 -5.70 -8.41
C VAL A 86 0.28 -4.41 -7.93
N PHE A 87 -0.58 -4.51 -6.93
CA PHE A 87 -1.19 -3.35 -6.28
C PHE A 87 -1.43 -3.65 -4.80
N GLY A 88 -1.60 -2.59 -4.02
CA GLY A 88 -1.89 -2.71 -2.61
C GLY A 88 -3.35 -2.40 -2.29
N LEU A 89 -3.82 -2.95 -1.19
CA LEU A 89 -5.11 -2.64 -0.59
C LEU A 89 -4.88 -2.02 0.77
N LEU A 90 -5.65 -1.01 1.09
CA LEU A 90 -5.58 -0.34 2.39
C LEU A 90 -6.98 -0.11 2.94
N LYS A 91 -7.23 -0.68 4.11
CA LYS A 91 -8.38 -0.31 4.93
C LYS A 91 -7.89 0.65 6.01
N PRO A 92 -8.15 1.96 5.89
CA PRO A 92 -7.65 2.91 6.88
C PRO A 92 -8.24 2.64 8.26
N SER A 93 -7.45 2.96 9.30
CA SER A 93 -7.88 2.75 10.69
C SER A 93 -9.07 3.62 11.08
N TRP A 94 -9.32 4.71 10.34
CA TRP A 94 -10.42 5.63 10.60
C TRP A 94 -11.71 5.26 9.85
N LEU A 95 -11.72 4.19 9.09
CA LEU A 95 -12.91 3.69 8.39
C LEU A 95 -13.67 2.69 9.26
#